data_b9c2d6144b0c204a14f170c3c5fea8c1
#
_entry.id   b9c2d6144b0c204a14f170c3c5fea8c1
#
_cell.length_a   1.000
_cell.length_b   1.000
_cell.length_c   1.000
_cell.angle_alpha   90.00
_cell.angle_beta   90.00
_cell.angle_gamma   90.00
#
_symmetry.space_group_name_H-M   'P 1'
#
loop_
_entity.id
_entity.type
_entity.pdbx_description
1 polymer ?
#
loop_
_entity_poly.entity_id
_entity_poly.type
_entity_poly.pdbx_seq_one_letter_code
_entity_poly.pdbx_strand_id
1 'polypeptide(L)'
;KAAQEGLRETLFEKCIQRQPNTARMLNVQYRMHDHIMAFSSNRFYGNQLTAHASVRHAGLAAYDPCFENDLPVEFLDTAGCGFLEVAMPETRSTANPDEANLLIRRLEQLLAPYAHGERHNKPLTVGVIAPYRAQINYLRDCIEDNAALNDLLLQRHLSVGTVDSFQGQERDIIAISLTRSNPFGEIGFLSDIRRMNVGMTRARRKLLLVGDASTLCSNPFFSELLAYVKRIG
;
A
#
# COMPACT_ATOMS: atom_id res chain seq x y z
N LYS A 1 -29.39 -0.24 -10.67
CA LYS A 1 -30.51 0.43 -9.95
C LYS A 1 -29.99 1.41 -8.90
N ALA A 2 -29.32 0.97 -7.82
CA ALA A 2 -28.81 1.85 -6.75
C ALA A 2 -27.86 2.97 -7.24
N ALA A 3 -27.00 2.69 -8.22
CA ALA A 3 -26.12 3.68 -8.82
C ALA A 3 -26.84 4.73 -9.68
N GLN A 4 -27.99 4.37 -10.28
CA GLN A 4 -28.86 5.28 -11.05
C GLN A 4 -29.72 6.16 -10.12
N GLU A 5 -29.92 5.72 -8.87
CA GLU A 5 -30.70 6.42 -7.85
C GLU A 5 -29.86 7.35 -6.96
N GLY A 6 -28.65 7.72 -7.41
CA GLY A 6 -27.82 8.74 -6.74
C GLY A 6 -26.92 8.22 -5.60
N LEU A 7 -26.78 6.89 -5.45
CA LEU A 7 -25.87 6.29 -4.47
C LEU A 7 -24.39 6.25 -4.90
N ARG A 8 -24.06 6.87 -6.06
CA ARG A 8 -22.65 7.08 -6.49
C ARG A 8 -21.97 8.23 -5.76
N GLU A 9 -22.73 9.22 -5.32
CA GLU A 9 -22.22 10.36 -4.57
C GLU A 9 -22.37 10.12 -3.08
N THR A 10 -21.30 10.35 -2.34
CA THR A 10 -21.32 10.26 -0.89
C THR A 10 -22.15 11.41 -0.30
N LEU A 11 -22.66 11.23 0.93
CA LEU A 11 -23.35 12.31 1.65
C LEU A 11 -22.43 13.54 1.79
N PHE A 12 -21.14 13.33 1.99
CA PHE A 12 -20.12 14.38 2.09
C PHE A 12 -19.99 15.19 0.79
N GLU A 13 -19.92 14.53 -0.36
CA GLU A 13 -19.91 15.21 -1.68
C GLU A 13 -21.16 16.06 -1.88
N LYS A 14 -22.34 15.51 -1.56
CA LYS A 14 -23.61 16.27 -1.63
C LYS A 14 -23.64 17.48 -0.70
N CYS A 15 -23.08 17.35 0.51
CA CYS A 15 -23.00 18.47 1.45
C CYS A 15 -22.07 19.58 0.96
N ILE A 16 -20.90 19.23 0.41
CA ILE A 16 -19.95 20.22 -0.15
C ILE A 16 -20.58 20.93 -1.35
N GLN A 17 -21.26 20.22 -2.24
CA GLN A 17 -21.93 20.83 -3.40
C GLN A 17 -23.01 21.84 -2.96
N ARG A 18 -23.76 21.53 -1.90
CA ARG A 18 -24.81 22.42 -1.38
C ARG A 18 -24.27 23.60 -0.59
N GLN A 19 -23.17 23.44 0.11
CA GLN A 19 -22.59 24.44 1.01
C GLN A 19 -21.06 24.49 0.86
N PRO A 20 -20.52 24.92 -0.30
CA PRO A 20 -19.07 24.89 -0.57
C PRO A 20 -18.26 25.75 0.40
N ASN A 21 -18.83 26.81 0.94
CA ASN A 21 -18.16 27.73 1.88
C ASN A 21 -17.96 27.13 3.28
N THR A 22 -18.58 26.00 3.60
CA THR A 22 -18.40 25.32 4.89
C THR A 22 -17.28 24.31 4.89
N ALA A 23 -16.77 23.93 3.70
CA ALA A 23 -15.66 22.98 3.57
C ALA A 23 -14.34 23.66 3.96
N ARG A 24 -13.58 22.99 4.81
CA ARG A 24 -12.20 23.37 5.16
C ARG A 24 -11.28 22.19 4.93
N MET A 25 -10.27 22.40 4.13
CA MET A 25 -9.25 21.37 3.89
C MET A 25 -8.19 21.41 4.99
N LEU A 26 -7.84 20.25 5.54
CA LEU A 26 -6.72 20.09 6.46
C LEU A 26 -5.46 19.85 5.63
N ASN A 27 -4.60 20.84 5.53
CA ASN A 27 -3.45 20.84 4.62
C ASN A 27 -2.21 20.22 5.24
N VAL A 28 -2.10 20.18 6.59
CA VAL A 28 -0.93 19.64 7.28
C VAL A 28 -1.26 18.24 7.79
N GLN A 29 -0.45 17.25 7.41
CA GLN A 29 -0.57 15.89 7.90
C GLN A 29 0.60 15.52 8.82
N TYR A 30 0.34 14.63 9.79
CA TYR A 30 1.26 14.23 10.86
C TYR A 30 1.54 12.71 10.85
N ARG A 31 1.39 12.04 9.72
CA ARG A 31 1.54 10.58 9.60
C ARG A 31 2.69 10.18 8.70
N MET A 32 2.66 10.61 7.47
CA MET A 32 3.46 10.05 6.38
C MET A 32 4.78 10.79 6.19
N HIS A 33 5.82 10.03 5.87
CA HIS A 33 7.01 10.59 5.23
C HIS A 33 6.63 11.40 3.98
N ASP A 34 7.37 12.46 3.66
CA ASP A 34 7.07 13.39 2.58
C ASP A 34 6.94 12.68 1.21
N HIS A 35 7.84 11.76 0.90
CA HIS A 35 7.78 10.98 -0.35
C HIS A 35 6.53 10.10 -0.45
N ILE A 36 6.03 9.54 0.65
CA ILE A 36 4.79 8.76 0.62
C ILE A 36 3.58 9.68 0.37
N MET A 37 3.57 10.85 1.00
CA MET A 37 2.49 11.82 0.88
C MET A 37 2.44 12.48 -0.52
N ALA A 38 3.59 12.79 -1.11
CA ALA A 38 3.67 13.70 -2.25
C ALA A 38 2.89 13.21 -3.49
N PHE A 39 2.91 11.91 -3.79
CA PHE A 39 2.10 11.35 -4.87
C PHE A 39 0.59 11.54 -4.60
N SER A 40 0.15 11.20 -3.39
CA SER A 40 -1.25 11.39 -2.98
C SER A 40 -1.65 12.87 -3.00
N SER A 41 -0.78 13.76 -2.53
CA SER A 41 -1.00 15.21 -2.55
C SER A 41 -1.21 15.73 -3.97
N ASN A 42 -0.36 15.30 -4.90
CA ASN A 42 -0.48 15.68 -6.30
C ASN A 42 -1.77 15.18 -6.93
N ARG A 43 -2.06 13.90 -6.76
CA ARG A 43 -3.15 13.22 -7.51
C ARG A 43 -4.55 13.53 -6.97
N PHE A 44 -4.70 13.73 -5.66
CA PHE A 44 -6.01 13.82 -5.01
C PHE A 44 -6.27 15.16 -4.31
N TYR A 45 -5.22 15.94 -4.03
CA TYR A 45 -5.33 17.14 -3.18
C TYR A 45 -4.71 18.39 -3.81
N GLY A 46 -4.47 18.39 -5.13
CA GLY A 46 -3.96 19.56 -5.86
C GLY A 46 -2.64 20.12 -5.30
N ASN A 47 -1.76 19.25 -4.81
CA ASN A 47 -0.48 19.60 -4.14
C ASN A 47 -0.63 20.45 -2.87
N GLN A 48 -1.80 20.45 -2.24
CA GLN A 48 -2.04 21.27 -1.05
C GLN A 48 -1.66 20.62 0.27
N LEU A 49 -1.40 19.30 0.29
CA LEU A 49 -0.94 18.62 1.50
C LEU A 49 0.54 18.91 1.75
N THR A 50 0.86 19.17 3.03
CA THR A 50 2.23 19.33 3.52
C THR A 50 2.48 18.40 4.70
N ALA A 51 3.65 17.78 4.74
CA ALA A 51 4.05 16.98 5.90
C ALA A 51 4.57 17.90 7.00
N HIS A 52 4.07 17.71 8.23
CA HIS A 52 4.61 18.40 9.40
C HIS A 52 6.09 18.04 9.60
N ALA A 53 6.89 18.95 10.15
CA ALA A 53 8.33 18.76 10.36
C ALA A 53 8.67 17.47 11.13
N SER A 54 7.81 17.04 12.06
CA SER A 54 8.01 15.81 12.85
C SER A 54 7.93 14.50 12.06
N VAL A 55 7.32 14.51 10.87
CA VAL A 55 7.13 13.30 10.04
C VAL A 55 7.73 13.40 8.65
N ARG A 56 8.07 14.62 8.21
CA ARG A 56 8.56 14.88 6.84
C ARG A 56 9.70 13.95 6.42
N HIS A 57 10.64 13.69 7.32
CA HIS A 57 11.83 12.86 7.08
C HIS A 57 11.86 11.61 7.97
N ALA A 58 10.70 11.24 8.54
CA ALA A 58 10.60 10.08 9.43
C ALA A 58 10.47 8.76 8.64
N GLY A 59 11.47 8.43 7.80
CA GLY A 59 11.63 7.13 7.16
C GLY A 59 12.07 6.04 8.15
N LEU A 60 12.37 4.84 7.63
CA LEU A 60 12.89 3.74 8.46
C LEU A 60 14.29 4.06 8.98
N ALA A 61 15.16 4.70 8.19
CA ALA A 61 16.49 5.12 8.63
C ALA A 61 16.46 6.06 9.85
N ALA A 62 15.43 6.91 9.97
CA ALA A 62 15.24 7.77 11.13
C ALA A 62 14.71 7.02 12.36
N TYR A 63 14.22 5.78 12.16
CA TYR A 63 13.78 4.91 13.24
C TYR A 63 14.93 4.03 13.75
N ASP A 64 15.71 3.45 12.83
CA ASP A 64 16.85 2.60 13.13
C ASP A 64 17.93 2.72 12.05
N PRO A 65 19.21 2.94 12.42
CA PRO A 65 20.31 3.00 11.46
C PRO A 65 20.50 1.75 10.59
N CYS A 66 20.00 0.58 10.98
CA CYS A 66 20.05 -0.63 10.14
C CYS A 66 19.33 -0.46 8.79
N PHE A 67 18.46 0.55 8.67
CA PHE A 67 17.73 0.91 7.45
C PHE A 67 18.34 2.10 6.69
N GLU A 68 19.62 2.44 6.91
CA GLU A 68 20.27 3.65 6.37
C GLU A 68 20.04 3.86 4.87
N ASN A 69 20.02 2.79 4.09
CA ASN A 69 19.86 2.84 2.63
C ASN A 69 18.43 2.54 2.15
N ASP A 70 17.45 2.51 3.06
CA ASP A 70 16.09 2.21 2.66
C ASP A 70 15.36 3.43 2.09
N LEU A 71 14.66 3.23 0.98
CA LEU A 71 13.84 4.24 0.34
C LEU A 71 12.43 4.25 0.95
N PRO A 72 11.84 5.42 1.26
CA PRO A 72 10.49 5.50 1.81
C PRO A 72 9.40 4.94 0.91
N VAL A 73 9.60 4.95 -0.40
CA VAL A 73 8.69 4.34 -1.39
C VAL A 73 9.50 3.44 -2.32
N GLU A 74 9.03 2.22 -2.48
CA GLU A 74 9.66 1.21 -3.33
C GLU A 74 8.57 0.50 -4.17
N PHE A 75 8.85 0.27 -5.45
CA PHE A 75 8.01 -0.51 -6.34
C PHE A 75 8.83 -1.63 -6.97
N LEU A 76 8.47 -2.87 -6.69
CA LEU A 76 9.04 -4.05 -7.33
C LEU A 76 8.18 -4.40 -8.55
N ASP A 77 8.72 -4.13 -9.72
CA ASP A 77 8.06 -4.39 -10.99
C ASP A 77 8.26 -5.85 -11.40
N THR A 78 7.16 -6.57 -11.58
CA THR A 78 7.16 -7.97 -12.01
C THR A 78 6.87 -8.15 -13.51
N ALA A 79 6.82 -7.04 -14.28
CA ALA A 79 6.64 -7.12 -15.72
C ALA A 79 7.75 -7.97 -16.37
N GLY A 80 7.35 -8.94 -17.19
CA GLY A 80 8.28 -9.85 -17.85
C GLY A 80 8.83 -10.99 -16.98
N CYS A 81 8.47 -11.08 -15.69
CA CYS A 81 8.90 -12.17 -14.81
C CYS A 81 8.07 -13.46 -15.01
N GLY A 82 7.00 -13.42 -15.79
CA GLY A 82 6.10 -14.57 -15.97
C GLY A 82 5.18 -14.85 -14.77
N PHE A 83 5.06 -13.92 -13.85
CA PHE A 83 4.19 -14.03 -12.67
C PHE A 83 2.73 -13.79 -13.07
N LEU A 84 2.02 -14.85 -13.40
CA LEU A 84 0.64 -14.74 -13.87
C LEU A 84 -0.38 -14.86 -12.74
N GLU A 85 -1.43 -14.04 -12.83
CA GLU A 85 -2.57 -14.18 -11.95
C GLU A 85 -3.34 -15.48 -12.20
N VAL A 86 -3.87 -16.07 -11.15
CA VAL A 86 -4.68 -17.28 -11.18
C VAL A 86 -6.06 -16.98 -10.60
N ALA A 87 -7.09 -17.23 -11.41
CA ALA A 87 -8.47 -17.17 -10.92
C ALA A 87 -8.81 -18.43 -10.12
N MET A 88 -9.38 -18.25 -8.93
CA MET A 88 -9.89 -19.33 -8.08
C MET A 88 -11.35 -19.61 -8.43
N PRO A 89 -11.67 -20.74 -9.11
CA PRO A 89 -13.04 -21.00 -9.62
C PRO A 89 -14.10 -21.00 -8.52
N GLU A 90 -13.75 -21.55 -7.35
CA GLU A 90 -14.68 -21.72 -6.22
C GLU A 90 -15.09 -20.39 -5.60
N THR A 91 -14.17 -19.43 -5.48
CA THR A 91 -14.37 -18.17 -4.77
C THR A 91 -14.55 -16.96 -5.69
N ARG A 92 -14.32 -17.14 -7.00
CA ARG A 92 -14.23 -16.06 -8.00
C ARG A 92 -13.22 -14.96 -7.58
N SER A 93 -12.23 -15.34 -6.79
CA SER A 93 -11.15 -14.47 -6.34
C SER A 93 -9.89 -14.74 -7.14
N THR A 94 -8.97 -13.78 -7.16
CA THR A 94 -7.72 -13.86 -7.91
C THR A 94 -6.54 -13.93 -6.95
N ALA A 95 -5.52 -14.71 -7.28
CA ALA A 95 -4.24 -14.74 -6.59
C ALA A 95 -3.10 -14.64 -7.61
N ASN A 96 -1.94 -14.21 -7.15
CA ASN A 96 -0.66 -14.26 -7.85
C ASN A 96 0.39 -14.78 -6.86
N PRO A 97 0.60 -16.11 -6.83
CA PRO A 97 1.50 -16.73 -5.85
C PRO A 97 2.95 -16.22 -5.94
N ASP A 98 3.45 -16.03 -7.16
CA ASP A 98 4.84 -15.60 -7.38
C ASP A 98 5.05 -14.15 -6.89
N GLU A 99 4.08 -13.27 -7.14
CA GLU A 99 4.08 -11.91 -6.62
C GLU A 99 4.04 -11.90 -5.08
N ALA A 100 3.21 -12.75 -4.47
CA ALA A 100 3.15 -12.90 -3.02
C ALA A 100 4.48 -13.35 -2.45
N ASN A 101 5.10 -14.38 -3.03
CA ASN A 101 6.40 -14.88 -2.62
C ASN A 101 7.50 -13.80 -2.73
N LEU A 102 7.47 -12.99 -3.79
CA LEU A 102 8.40 -11.88 -3.96
C LEU A 102 8.23 -10.82 -2.85
N LEU A 103 6.99 -10.44 -2.56
CA LEU A 103 6.68 -9.49 -1.50
C LEU A 103 7.16 -9.98 -0.14
N ILE A 104 6.89 -11.25 0.20
CA ILE A 104 7.30 -11.85 1.48
C ILE A 104 8.83 -11.91 1.59
N ARG A 105 9.53 -12.36 0.54
CA ARG A 105 11.01 -12.33 0.52
C ARG A 105 11.57 -10.93 0.71
N ARG A 106 10.95 -9.92 0.08
CA ARG A 106 11.42 -8.53 0.24
C ARG A 106 11.19 -8.01 1.66
N LEU A 107 10.04 -8.34 2.28
CA LEU A 107 9.78 -8.01 3.68
C LEU A 107 10.76 -8.71 4.64
N GLU A 108 11.05 -9.98 4.41
CA GLU A 108 12.05 -10.72 5.18
C GLU A 108 13.43 -10.05 5.09
N GLN A 109 13.90 -9.76 3.88
CA GLN A 109 15.18 -9.06 3.66
C GLN A 109 15.22 -7.68 4.33
N LEU A 110 14.12 -6.93 4.24
CA LEU A 110 14.01 -5.61 4.86
C LEU A 110 14.08 -5.70 6.38
N LEU A 111 13.44 -6.68 6.98
CA LEU A 111 13.32 -6.81 8.44
C LEU A 111 14.44 -7.65 9.08
N ALA A 112 15.22 -8.42 8.31
CA ALA A 112 16.29 -9.26 8.85
C ALA A 112 17.32 -8.49 9.69
N PRO A 113 17.85 -7.34 9.27
CA PRO A 113 18.80 -6.57 10.09
C PRO A 113 18.18 -6.12 11.43
N TYR A 114 16.89 -5.77 11.40
CA TYR A 114 16.16 -5.33 12.59
C TYR A 114 15.89 -6.47 13.57
N ALA A 115 15.62 -7.68 13.09
CA ALA A 115 15.37 -8.86 13.94
C ALA A 115 16.61 -9.30 14.75
N HIS A 116 17.81 -9.01 14.24
CA HIS A 116 19.10 -9.35 14.89
C HIS A 116 19.66 -8.24 15.77
N GLY A 117 19.05 -7.04 15.76
CA GLY A 117 19.49 -5.90 16.57
C GLY A 117 18.97 -5.94 18.01
N GLU A 118 19.43 -4.97 18.82
CA GLU A 118 18.86 -4.75 20.15
C GLU A 118 17.37 -4.36 20.00
N ARG A 119 16.50 -4.99 20.81
CA ARG A 119 15.06 -4.73 20.75
C ARG A 119 14.79 -3.27 21.13
N HIS A 120 14.25 -2.52 20.18
CA HIS A 120 13.79 -1.16 20.45
C HIS A 120 12.64 -1.13 21.44
N ASN A 121 12.52 -0.06 22.20
CA ASN A 121 11.42 0.16 23.16
C ASN A 121 10.03 0.16 22.47
N LYS A 122 9.98 0.31 21.15
CA LYS A 122 8.74 0.25 20.37
C LYS A 122 8.98 -0.57 19.10
N PRO A 123 8.32 -1.73 18.94
CA PRO A 123 8.46 -2.56 17.76
C PRO A 123 7.86 -1.89 16.52
N LEU A 124 8.45 -2.16 15.33
CA LEU A 124 7.89 -1.76 14.05
C LEU A 124 6.56 -2.46 13.78
N THR A 125 5.63 -1.72 13.20
CA THR A 125 4.33 -2.25 12.79
C THR A 125 4.26 -2.40 11.28
N VAL A 126 3.80 -3.57 10.80
CA VAL A 126 3.72 -3.93 9.39
C VAL A 126 2.28 -4.23 9.00
N GLY A 127 1.84 -3.66 7.88
CA GLY A 127 0.57 -4.00 7.24
C GLY A 127 0.81 -4.58 5.86
N VAL A 128 0.28 -5.76 5.59
CA VAL A 128 0.31 -6.38 4.27
C VAL A 128 -1.09 -6.30 3.67
N ILE A 129 -1.20 -5.70 2.50
CA ILE A 129 -2.49 -5.39 1.86
C ILE A 129 -2.57 -6.07 0.49
N ALA A 130 -3.71 -6.66 0.18
CA ALA A 130 -4.03 -7.09 -1.17
C ALA A 130 -5.52 -6.85 -1.48
N PRO A 131 -5.88 -6.63 -2.76
CA PRO A 131 -7.27 -6.35 -3.15
C PRO A 131 -8.16 -7.60 -3.17
N TYR A 132 -7.58 -8.80 -3.20
CA TYR A 132 -8.29 -10.06 -3.39
C TYR A 132 -8.12 -11.00 -2.20
N ARG A 133 -9.22 -11.63 -1.78
CA ARG A 133 -9.19 -12.55 -0.62
C ARG A 133 -8.28 -13.76 -0.84
N ALA A 134 -8.24 -14.31 -2.06
CA ALA A 134 -7.34 -15.43 -2.37
C ALA A 134 -5.87 -15.04 -2.18
N GLN A 135 -5.48 -13.83 -2.62
CA GLN A 135 -4.13 -13.30 -2.41
C GLN A 135 -3.82 -13.09 -0.92
N ILE A 136 -4.81 -12.58 -0.16
CA ILE A 136 -4.66 -12.40 1.29
C ILE A 136 -4.40 -13.72 2.01
N ASN A 137 -5.15 -14.78 1.64
CA ASN A 137 -4.97 -16.10 2.23
C ASN A 137 -3.56 -16.63 1.90
N TYR A 138 -3.15 -16.56 0.64
CA TYR A 138 -1.83 -17.02 0.22
C TYR A 138 -0.70 -16.24 0.92
N LEU A 139 -0.82 -14.91 1.02
CA LEU A 139 0.14 -14.07 1.75
C LEU A 139 0.21 -14.46 3.24
N ARG A 140 -0.92 -14.80 3.84
CA ARG A 140 -0.96 -15.25 5.24
C ARG A 140 -0.26 -16.57 5.41
N ASP A 141 -0.53 -17.55 4.55
CA ASP A 141 0.14 -18.86 4.57
C ASP A 141 1.66 -18.67 4.45
N CYS A 142 2.14 -17.85 3.50
CA CYS A 142 3.56 -17.55 3.36
C CYS A 142 4.17 -16.86 4.59
N ILE A 143 3.43 -16.01 5.28
CA ILE A 143 3.88 -15.35 6.52
C ILE A 143 3.95 -16.35 7.67
N GLU A 144 2.97 -17.24 7.79
CA GLU A 144 2.92 -18.28 8.81
C GLU A 144 4.06 -19.30 8.65
N ASP A 145 4.45 -19.59 7.40
CA ASP A 145 5.60 -20.45 7.07
C ASP A 145 6.97 -19.79 7.32
N ASN A 146 7.02 -18.46 7.46
CA ASN A 146 8.25 -17.72 7.73
C ASN A 146 8.38 -17.39 9.22
N ALA A 147 9.32 -18.02 9.93
CA ALA A 147 9.44 -17.92 11.38
C ALA A 147 9.52 -16.47 11.90
N ALA A 148 10.30 -15.59 11.24
CA ALA A 148 10.49 -14.21 11.69
C ALA A 148 9.21 -13.37 11.48
N LEU A 149 8.52 -13.55 10.36
CA LEU A 149 7.28 -12.83 10.06
C LEU A 149 6.10 -13.36 10.87
N ASN A 150 6.07 -14.68 11.13
CA ASN A 150 5.07 -15.31 11.97
C ASN A 150 5.16 -14.81 13.41
N ASP A 151 6.35 -14.64 13.96
CA ASP A 151 6.53 -14.04 15.28
C ASP A 151 5.92 -12.63 15.36
N LEU A 152 6.12 -11.80 14.33
CA LEU A 152 5.49 -10.49 14.25
C LEU A 152 3.95 -10.57 14.12
N LEU A 153 3.44 -11.57 13.40
CA LEU A 153 2.01 -11.83 13.27
C LEU A 153 1.40 -12.21 14.62
N LEU A 154 2.01 -13.16 15.33
CA LEU A 154 1.57 -13.63 16.66
C LEU A 154 1.60 -12.51 17.71
N GLN A 155 2.61 -11.65 17.66
CA GLN A 155 2.75 -10.47 18.52
C GLN A 155 1.84 -9.29 18.09
N ARG A 156 1.05 -9.43 17.03
CA ARG A 156 0.18 -8.39 16.46
C ARG A 156 0.93 -7.15 15.95
N HIS A 157 2.22 -7.28 15.67
CA HIS A 157 3.01 -6.25 15.01
C HIS A 157 2.91 -6.32 13.48
N LEU A 158 2.52 -7.46 12.92
CA LEU A 158 2.17 -7.65 11.52
C LEU A 158 0.69 -7.99 11.39
N SER A 159 0.05 -7.48 10.36
CA SER A 159 -1.35 -7.79 10.01
C SER A 159 -1.52 -7.88 8.49
N VAL A 160 -2.40 -8.79 8.04
CA VAL A 160 -2.69 -9.02 6.62
C VAL A 160 -4.18 -8.80 6.37
N GLY A 161 -4.53 -8.07 5.32
CA GLY A 161 -5.93 -7.86 5.01
C GLY A 161 -6.19 -7.01 3.75
N THR A 162 -7.46 -6.67 3.55
CA THR A 162 -7.88 -5.74 2.48
C THR A 162 -7.60 -4.29 2.90
N VAL A 163 -7.65 -3.37 1.94
CA VAL A 163 -7.57 -1.92 2.21
C VAL A 163 -8.59 -1.49 3.27
N ASP A 164 -9.81 -2.02 3.20
CA ASP A 164 -10.90 -1.64 4.11
C ASP A 164 -10.61 -2.08 5.56
N SER A 165 -9.89 -3.19 5.75
CA SER A 165 -9.49 -3.65 7.10
C SER A 165 -8.46 -2.73 7.78
N PHE A 166 -7.77 -1.89 7.00
CA PHE A 166 -6.83 -0.89 7.51
C PHE A 166 -7.43 0.52 7.62
N GLN A 167 -8.71 0.68 7.33
CA GLN A 167 -9.35 1.99 7.46
C GLN A 167 -9.28 2.49 8.91
N GLY A 168 -8.83 3.74 9.09
CA GLY A 168 -8.61 4.33 10.42
C GLY A 168 -7.32 3.90 11.12
N GLN A 169 -6.59 2.93 10.57
CA GLN A 169 -5.32 2.44 11.12
C GLN A 169 -4.12 3.07 10.39
N GLU A 170 -2.94 2.93 10.98
CA GLU A 170 -1.65 3.28 10.36
C GLU A 170 -0.60 2.24 10.76
N ARG A 171 0.43 2.07 9.93
CA ARG A 171 1.56 1.17 10.16
C ARG A 171 2.85 1.87 9.79
N ASP A 172 3.95 1.47 10.41
CA ASP A 172 5.27 2.00 10.04
C ASP A 172 5.64 1.56 8.60
N ILE A 173 5.33 0.31 8.26
CA ILE A 173 5.53 -0.28 6.94
C ILE A 173 4.17 -0.72 6.39
N ILE A 174 3.85 -0.32 5.17
CA ILE A 174 2.76 -0.90 4.37
C ILE A 174 3.36 -1.57 3.15
N ALA A 175 3.06 -2.84 2.97
CA ALA A 175 3.40 -3.63 1.79
C ALA A 175 2.11 -4.00 1.05
N ILE A 176 2.02 -3.66 -0.25
CA ILE A 176 0.84 -3.91 -1.07
C ILE A 176 1.18 -4.85 -2.22
N SER A 177 0.52 -5.99 -2.28
CA SER A 177 0.48 -6.86 -3.44
C SER A 177 -0.66 -6.42 -4.35
N LEU A 178 -0.34 -6.02 -5.58
CA LEU A 178 -1.33 -5.53 -6.55
C LEU A 178 -2.04 -6.68 -7.29
N THR A 179 -1.45 -7.88 -7.27
CA THR A 179 -2.04 -9.16 -7.69
C THR A 179 -2.26 -9.32 -9.19
N ARG A 180 -2.67 -8.25 -9.87
CA ARG A 180 -3.10 -8.31 -11.27
C ARG A 180 -1.91 -8.40 -12.23
N SER A 181 -1.91 -9.48 -13.03
CA SER A 181 -0.95 -9.73 -14.11
C SER A 181 -1.61 -10.57 -15.19
N ASN A 182 -2.00 -9.94 -16.29
CA ASN A 182 -2.71 -10.58 -17.41
C ASN A 182 -2.45 -9.84 -18.73
N PRO A 183 -2.58 -10.53 -19.87
CA PRO A 183 -2.31 -9.93 -21.19
C PRO A 183 -3.35 -8.91 -21.67
N PHE A 184 -4.46 -8.75 -20.93
CA PHE A 184 -5.58 -7.89 -21.33
C PHE A 184 -5.52 -6.51 -20.68
N GLY A 185 -4.57 -6.24 -19.78
CA GLY A 185 -4.50 -5.00 -19.02
C GLY A 185 -5.68 -4.81 -18.06
N GLU A 186 -6.31 -5.90 -17.64
CA GLU A 186 -7.45 -5.84 -16.72
C GLU A 186 -6.96 -5.68 -15.28
N ILE A 187 -7.28 -4.55 -14.68
CA ILE A 187 -6.86 -4.24 -13.29
C ILE A 187 -7.92 -4.54 -12.22
N GLY A 188 -9.16 -4.87 -12.61
CA GLY A 188 -10.22 -5.28 -11.70
C GLY A 188 -10.48 -4.27 -10.55
N PHE A 189 -10.42 -4.72 -9.30
CA PHE A 189 -10.66 -3.87 -8.11
C PHE A 189 -9.66 -2.71 -7.95
N LEU A 190 -8.51 -2.76 -8.59
CA LEU A 190 -7.53 -1.68 -8.58
C LEU A 190 -8.00 -0.43 -9.36
N SER A 191 -9.08 -0.55 -10.15
CA SER A 191 -9.72 0.58 -10.81
C SER A 191 -10.30 1.61 -9.83
N ASP A 192 -10.59 1.21 -8.59
CA ASP A 192 -10.93 2.14 -7.51
C ASP A 192 -9.66 2.77 -6.92
N ILE A 193 -9.14 3.77 -7.63
CA ILE A 193 -7.92 4.49 -7.24
C ILE A 193 -8.05 5.21 -5.88
N ARG A 194 -9.27 5.51 -5.41
CA ARG A 194 -9.51 6.09 -4.08
C ARG A 194 -9.17 5.06 -3.00
N ARG A 195 -9.54 3.80 -3.18
CA ARG A 195 -9.12 2.71 -2.28
C ARG A 195 -7.61 2.51 -2.29
N MET A 196 -6.99 2.57 -3.48
CA MET A 196 -5.53 2.51 -3.58
C MET A 196 -4.88 3.61 -2.75
N ASN A 197 -5.37 4.85 -2.88
CA ASN A 197 -4.89 5.98 -2.08
C ASN A 197 -5.07 5.74 -0.57
N VAL A 198 -6.21 5.18 -0.15
CA VAL A 198 -6.43 4.82 1.27
C VAL A 198 -5.37 3.82 1.74
N GLY A 199 -5.09 2.76 0.99
CA GLY A 199 -4.07 1.76 1.33
C GLY A 199 -2.67 2.37 1.44
N MET A 200 -2.24 3.11 0.42
CA MET A 200 -0.93 3.75 0.38
C MET A 200 -0.71 4.73 1.55
N THR A 201 -1.73 5.52 1.87
CA THR A 201 -1.67 6.53 2.94
C THR A 201 -1.77 5.96 4.36
N ARG A 202 -1.82 4.63 4.51
CA ARG A 202 -1.66 3.96 5.83
C ARG A 202 -0.19 3.86 6.24
N ALA A 203 0.74 4.00 5.30
CA ALA A 203 2.18 3.95 5.56
C ALA A 203 2.66 5.23 6.27
N ARG A 204 3.45 5.05 7.33
CA ARG A 204 4.13 6.15 8.02
C ARG A 204 5.52 6.39 7.45
N ARG A 205 6.32 5.30 7.32
CA ARG A 205 7.76 5.34 7.06
C ARG A 205 8.17 4.68 5.75
N LYS A 206 7.52 3.56 5.42
CA LYS A 206 7.81 2.76 4.23
C LYS A 206 6.54 2.34 3.52
N LEU A 207 6.49 2.56 2.22
CA LEU A 207 5.51 2.01 1.30
C LEU A 207 6.24 1.10 0.31
N LEU A 208 5.95 -0.19 0.36
CA LEU A 208 6.44 -1.21 -0.56
C LEU A 208 5.28 -1.64 -1.46
N LEU A 209 5.46 -1.56 -2.76
CA LEU A 209 4.49 -1.99 -3.76
C LEU A 209 5.11 -3.11 -4.61
N VAL A 210 4.33 -4.14 -4.91
CA VAL A 210 4.73 -5.21 -5.84
C VAL A 210 3.63 -5.41 -6.87
N GLY A 211 3.98 -5.49 -8.15
CA GLY A 211 3.01 -5.72 -9.21
C GLY A 211 3.57 -5.63 -10.62
N ASP A 212 2.78 -6.07 -11.57
CA ASP A 212 3.12 -6.12 -12.99
C ASP A 212 2.79 -4.79 -13.69
N ALA A 213 3.82 -3.99 -13.97
CA ALA A 213 3.66 -2.72 -14.67
C ALA A 213 3.04 -2.87 -16.06
N SER A 214 3.23 -4.00 -16.75
CA SER A 214 2.67 -4.23 -18.09
C SER A 214 1.14 -4.31 -18.06
N THR A 215 0.57 -4.87 -17.01
CA THR A 215 -0.87 -4.90 -16.76
C THR A 215 -1.38 -3.58 -16.17
N LEU A 216 -0.69 -3.08 -15.13
CA LEU A 216 -1.15 -1.96 -14.31
C LEU A 216 -1.16 -0.63 -15.07
N CYS A 217 -0.17 -0.40 -15.95
CA CYS A 217 -0.05 0.85 -16.70
C CYS A 217 -1.12 1.04 -17.80
N SER A 218 -2.01 0.08 -17.98
CA SER A 218 -3.27 0.31 -18.71
C SER A 218 -4.11 1.42 -18.07
N ASN A 219 -3.93 1.68 -16.76
CA ASN A 219 -4.56 2.77 -16.04
C ASN A 219 -3.56 3.91 -15.78
N PRO A 220 -3.89 5.17 -16.13
CA PRO A 220 -3.02 6.32 -15.97
C PRO A 220 -2.50 6.53 -14.53
N PHE A 221 -3.30 6.19 -13.52
CA PHE A 221 -2.88 6.30 -12.12
C PHE A 221 -1.62 5.49 -11.81
N PHE A 222 -1.54 4.25 -12.30
CA PHE A 222 -0.38 3.40 -12.05
C PHE A 222 0.83 3.82 -12.90
N SER A 223 0.61 4.30 -14.12
CA SER A 223 1.69 4.89 -14.95
C SER A 223 2.32 6.10 -14.25
N GLU A 224 1.49 7.00 -13.71
CA GLU A 224 1.93 8.17 -12.94
C GLU A 224 2.65 7.76 -11.65
N LEU A 225 2.14 6.74 -10.93
CA LEU A 225 2.75 6.22 -9.71
C LEU A 225 4.13 5.62 -9.97
N LEU A 226 4.26 4.79 -11.01
CA LEU A 226 5.56 4.21 -11.39
C LEU A 226 6.56 5.30 -11.80
N ALA A 227 6.12 6.27 -12.62
CA ALA A 227 6.97 7.40 -13.01
C ALA A 227 7.41 8.22 -11.78
N TYR A 228 6.52 8.39 -10.81
CA TYR A 228 6.84 9.06 -9.55
C TYR A 228 7.90 8.28 -8.76
N VAL A 229 7.71 6.98 -8.54
CA VAL A 229 8.67 6.14 -7.79
C VAL A 229 10.05 6.14 -8.45
N LYS A 230 10.12 5.98 -9.78
CA LYS A 230 11.38 6.04 -10.53
C LYS A 230 12.12 7.38 -10.41
N ARG A 231 11.39 8.47 -10.16
CA ARG A 231 11.99 9.81 -10.02
C ARG A 231 12.56 10.07 -8.63
N ILE A 232 12.02 9.46 -7.59
CA ILE A 232 12.44 9.68 -6.20
C ILE A 232 13.41 8.63 -5.65
N GLY A 233 13.59 7.51 -6.35
CA GLY A 233 14.54 6.44 -6.06
C GLY A 233 15.48 6.22 -7.18
#